data_3098d9e44ff1c6961c3dce2d55c36bcc
#
_entry.id   3098d9e44ff1c6961c3dce2d55c36bcc
#
_cell.length_a   1.000
_cell.length_b   1.000
_cell.length_c   1.000
_cell.angle_alpha   90.00
_cell.angle_beta   90.00
_cell.angle_gamma   90.00
#
_symmetry.space_group_name_H-M   'P 1'
#
loop_
_entity.id
_entity.type
_entity.pdbx_description
1 polymer ?
#
loop_
_entity_poly.entity_id
_entity_poly.type
_entity_poly.pdbx_seq_one_letter_code
_entity_poly.pdbx_strand_id
1 'polypeptide(L)'
;IVQQVISVLGKQLKSYVPIPVYCFIAFAIVNRLTNTLGILPGLPDTRVYFIIFYLIMCSVFVILYYEIFSTALWSSRALKTEAELNVASNIQRDMLPNIFPAFPDRSEFDVYATMDPAKEVGGDFYDFFMIDQTHLAVVIADVSGKGVPAALFMVIAKTIIRNQAQSSLSPAEIFTRANEQLCENNGEGLFVTAYLGILDLRTGVLTYANAGHNPPLIQQSGDRFEWLKLRPGFVLAGMEGMRYKEFQVTLKPGDCLFLYTDGVTEATNAALELYGEKRLEAVLNSDAAQGLAPDQLLPYLKSQVDLFAAGAPQADDITMLGLQFRAYMPSQSKEEQS
;
A
#
# COMPACT_ATOMS: atom_id res chain seq x y z
N ILE A 1 -1.58 -23.33 11.42
CA ILE A 1 -1.53 -23.57 9.96
C ILE A 1 -0.34 -24.47 9.62
N VAL A 2 0.92 -24.16 9.99
CA VAL A 2 2.11 -25.00 9.70
C VAL A 2 1.94 -26.41 10.28
N GLN A 3 1.45 -26.55 11.51
CA GLN A 3 1.15 -27.85 12.10
C GLN A 3 0.02 -28.60 11.38
N GLN A 4 -0.97 -27.90 10.84
CA GLN A 4 -2.02 -28.51 10.03
C GLN A 4 -1.51 -28.99 8.69
N VAL A 5 -0.67 -28.19 7.99
CA VAL A 5 -0.03 -28.59 6.71
C VAL A 5 0.89 -29.79 6.93
N ILE A 6 1.73 -29.79 7.98
CA ILE A 6 2.58 -30.93 8.35
C ILE A 6 1.74 -32.15 8.72
N SER A 7 0.61 -31.97 9.39
CA SER A 7 -0.30 -33.06 9.73
C SER A 7 -0.99 -33.68 8.51
N VAL A 8 -1.44 -32.83 7.56
CA VAL A 8 -2.06 -33.29 6.30
C VAL A 8 -1.03 -34.00 5.43
N LEU A 9 0.17 -33.42 5.28
CA LEU A 9 1.28 -34.03 4.56
C LEU A 9 1.73 -35.34 5.21
N GLY A 10 1.83 -35.38 6.51
CA GLY A 10 2.17 -36.59 7.24
C GLY A 10 1.13 -37.70 7.09
N LYS A 11 -0.17 -37.34 6.99
CA LYS A 11 -1.25 -38.28 6.68
C LYS A 11 -1.19 -38.78 5.23
N GLN A 12 -0.97 -37.89 4.26
CA GLN A 12 -0.82 -38.28 2.86
C GLN A 12 0.43 -39.14 2.64
N LEU A 13 1.59 -38.76 3.18
CA LEU A 13 2.80 -39.54 3.12
C LEU A 13 2.63 -40.95 3.71
N LYS A 14 1.95 -41.08 4.86
CA LYS A 14 1.63 -42.40 5.44
C LYS A 14 0.74 -43.27 4.55
N SER A 15 -0.07 -42.64 3.68
CA SER A 15 -0.93 -43.37 2.75
C SER A 15 -0.18 -43.88 1.50
N TYR A 16 0.94 -43.24 1.11
CA TYR A 16 1.73 -43.61 -0.07
C TYR A 16 2.93 -44.52 0.25
N VAL A 17 3.44 -44.48 1.47
CA VAL A 17 4.57 -45.35 1.91
C VAL A 17 4.31 -46.84 1.68
N PRO A 18 3.10 -47.43 1.85
CA PRO A 18 2.86 -48.82 1.55
C PRO A 18 2.83 -49.21 0.08
N ILE A 19 2.74 -48.26 -0.87
CA ILE A 19 2.63 -48.57 -2.29
C ILE A 19 3.84 -49.34 -2.84
N PRO A 20 5.13 -48.99 -2.59
CA PRO A 20 6.26 -49.78 -2.98
C PRO A 20 6.28 -51.17 -2.39
N VAL A 21 5.78 -51.31 -1.14
CA VAL A 21 5.67 -52.59 -0.45
C VAL A 21 4.62 -53.47 -1.13
N TYR A 22 3.46 -52.91 -1.48
CA TYR A 22 2.41 -53.63 -2.22
C TYR A 22 2.88 -54.03 -3.62
N CYS A 23 3.59 -53.18 -4.32
CA CYS A 23 4.20 -53.46 -5.62
C CYS A 23 5.21 -54.62 -5.51
N PHE A 24 6.04 -54.63 -4.45
CA PHE A 24 6.99 -55.71 -4.19
C PHE A 24 6.32 -57.03 -3.88
N ILE A 25 5.26 -57.01 -3.06
CA ILE A 25 4.49 -58.24 -2.72
C ILE A 25 3.78 -58.76 -3.96
N ALA A 26 3.13 -57.92 -4.74
CA ALA A 26 2.49 -58.31 -6.02
C ALA A 26 3.51 -58.91 -7.00
N PHE A 27 4.67 -58.29 -7.11
CA PHE A 27 5.78 -58.82 -7.88
C PHE A 27 6.21 -60.19 -7.41
N ALA A 28 6.45 -60.40 -6.12
CA ALA A 28 6.87 -61.67 -5.56
C ALA A 28 5.82 -62.79 -5.81
N ILE A 29 4.54 -62.48 -5.72
CA ILE A 29 3.42 -63.39 -6.01
C ILE A 29 3.40 -63.75 -7.51
N VAL A 30 3.46 -62.75 -8.41
CA VAL A 30 3.46 -62.99 -9.88
C VAL A 30 4.67 -63.80 -10.30
N ASN A 31 5.88 -63.48 -9.78
CA ASN A 31 7.10 -64.23 -10.07
C ASN A 31 7.01 -65.67 -9.56
N ARG A 32 6.40 -65.90 -8.42
CA ARG A 32 6.22 -67.25 -7.90
C ARG A 32 5.19 -68.07 -8.72
N LEU A 33 4.10 -67.42 -9.15
CA LEU A 33 3.08 -68.06 -9.98
C LEU A 33 3.60 -68.41 -11.37
N THR A 34 4.36 -67.49 -12.04
CA THR A 34 4.94 -67.74 -13.34
C THR A 34 5.97 -68.86 -13.34
N ASN A 35 6.81 -68.91 -12.28
CA ASN A 35 7.82 -69.96 -12.10
C ASN A 35 7.21 -71.33 -11.71
N THR A 36 6.07 -71.35 -10.96
CA THR A 36 5.47 -72.60 -10.50
C THR A 36 4.49 -73.22 -11.52
N LEU A 37 3.83 -72.36 -12.34
CA LEU A 37 2.82 -72.78 -13.30
C LEU A 37 3.35 -72.94 -14.74
N GLY A 38 4.60 -72.58 -15.02
CA GLY A 38 5.21 -72.72 -16.34
C GLY A 38 4.48 -71.97 -17.47
N ILE A 39 3.77 -70.91 -17.17
CA ILE A 39 2.79 -70.28 -18.07
C ILE A 39 3.42 -69.57 -19.24
N LEU A 40 4.77 -69.32 -19.23
CA LEU A 40 5.48 -68.64 -20.33
C LEU A 40 6.83 -69.29 -20.65
N PRO A 41 6.82 -70.47 -21.31
CA PRO A 41 8.06 -71.09 -21.79
C PRO A 41 8.56 -70.31 -23.03
N GLY A 42 9.74 -69.68 -22.93
CA GLY A 42 10.44 -69.08 -24.07
C GLY A 42 10.66 -67.55 -24.00
N LEU A 43 10.23 -66.87 -22.96
CA LEU A 43 10.63 -65.48 -22.74
C LEU A 43 11.99 -65.39 -22.05
N PRO A 44 12.91 -64.45 -22.49
CA PRO A 44 14.14 -64.20 -21.79
C PRO A 44 13.81 -63.82 -20.33
N ASP A 45 14.68 -64.21 -19.41
CA ASP A 45 14.54 -64.20 -17.96
C ASP A 45 13.60 -63.09 -17.43
N THR A 46 12.34 -63.46 -17.17
CA THR A 46 11.27 -62.57 -16.71
C THR A 46 11.67 -61.77 -15.48
N ARG A 47 12.64 -62.26 -14.71
CA ARG A 47 13.21 -61.58 -13.52
C ARG A 47 13.84 -60.24 -13.87
N VAL A 48 14.52 -60.12 -15.05
CA VAL A 48 15.14 -58.86 -15.49
C VAL A 48 14.10 -57.79 -15.75
N TYR A 49 13.00 -58.14 -16.43
CA TYR A 49 11.93 -57.20 -16.72
C TYR A 49 11.24 -56.72 -15.44
N PHE A 50 11.07 -57.59 -14.46
CA PHE A 50 10.49 -57.21 -13.18
C PHE A 50 11.40 -56.32 -12.34
N ILE A 51 12.72 -56.55 -12.37
CA ILE A 51 13.70 -55.68 -11.71
C ILE A 51 13.68 -54.29 -12.33
N ILE A 52 13.66 -54.18 -13.67
CA ILE A 52 13.58 -52.91 -14.40
C ILE A 52 12.27 -52.19 -14.04
N PHE A 53 11.15 -52.90 -14.10
CA PHE A 53 9.84 -52.33 -13.73
C PHE A 53 9.85 -51.79 -12.28
N TYR A 54 10.41 -52.54 -11.33
CA TYR A 54 10.52 -52.11 -9.93
C TYR A 54 11.41 -50.87 -9.79
N LEU A 55 12.54 -50.81 -10.46
CA LEU A 55 13.42 -49.64 -10.47
C LEU A 55 12.73 -48.40 -11.06
N ILE A 56 11.98 -48.59 -12.16
CA ILE A 56 11.18 -47.49 -12.75
C ILE A 56 10.10 -47.00 -11.76
N MET A 57 9.38 -47.93 -11.12
CA MET A 57 8.36 -47.57 -10.15
C MET A 57 8.95 -46.84 -8.93
N CYS A 58 10.11 -47.30 -8.42
CA CYS A 58 10.83 -46.61 -7.36
C CYS A 58 11.30 -45.22 -7.77
N SER A 59 11.81 -45.03 -8.99
CA SER A 59 12.25 -43.75 -9.49
C SER A 59 11.06 -42.77 -9.65
N VAL A 60 9.93 -43.23 -10.20
CA VAL A 60 8.70 -42.45 -10.29
C VAL A 60 8.21 -42.03 -8.89
N PHE A 61 8.26 -42.95 -7.93
CA PHE A 61 7.86 -42.64 -6.56
C PHE A 61 8.75 -41.59 -5.90
N VAL A 62 10.10 -41.70 -6.11
CA VAL A 62 11.05 -40.70 -5.61
C VAL A 62 10.81 -39.33 -6.23
N ILE A 63 10.52 -39.27 -7.53
CA ILE A 63 10.22 -38.02 -8.24
C ILE A 63 8.93 -37.40 -7.68
N LEU A 64 7.85 -38.17 -7.57
CA LEU A 64 6.59 -37.70 -7.01
C LEU A 64 6.73 -37.24 -5.57
N TYR A 65 7.49 -37.98 -4.76
CA TYR A 65 7.78 -37.57 -3.39
C TYR A 65 8.53 -36.24 -3.33
N TYR A 66 9.54 -36.05 -4.19
CA TYR A 66 10.31 -34.81 -4.28
C TYR A 66 9.41 -33.64 -4.69
N GLU A 67 8.55 -33.83 -5.69
CA GLU A 67 7.60 -32.78 -6.15
C GLU A 67 6.61 -32.39 -5.04
N ILE A 68 6.01 -33.35 -4.37
CA ILE A 68 5.09 -33.09 -3.26
C ILE A 68 5.81 -32.36 -2.11
N PHE A 69 7.02 -32.80 -1.77
CA PHE A 69 7.79 -32.21 -0.68
C PHE A 69 8.26 -30.80 -1.03
N SER A 70 8.76 -30.57 -2.25
CA SER A 70 9.17 -29.26 -2.70
C SER A 70 7.99 -28.26 -2.73
N THR A 71 6.87 -28.68 -3.29
CA THR A 71 5.63 -27.85 -3.33
C THR A 71 5.17 -27.48 -1.92
N ALA A 72 5.22 -28.42 -0.98
CA ALA A 72 4.84 -28.17 0.41
C ALA A 72 5.79 -27.20 1.13
N LEU A 73 7.10 -27.29 0.85
CA LEU A 73 8.09 -26.35 1.38
C LEU A 73 7.89 -24.95 0.81
N TRP A 74 7.65 -24.82 -0.49
CA TRP A 74 7.37 -23.54 -1.12
C TRP A 74 6.09 -22.90 -0.58
N SER A 75 5.01 -23.67 -0.46
CA SER A 75 3.74 -23.21 0.11
C SER A 75 3.90 -22.73 1.57
N SER A 76 4.66 -23.48 2.37
CA SER A 76 4.90 -23.11 3.78
C SER A 76 5.71 -21.82 3.92
N ARG A 77 6.70 -21.60 3.03
CA ARG A 77 7.48 -20.35 3.00
C ARG A 77 6.63 -19.18 2.54
N ALA A 78 5.85 -19.36 1.47
CA ALA A 78 4.94 -18.33 0.96
C ALA A 78 3.96 -17.86 2.03
N LEU A 79 3.29 -18.80 2.72
CA LEU A 79 2.36 -18.50 3.81
C LEU A 79 3.02 -17.75 4.99
N LYS A 80 4.27 -18.10 5.30
CA LYS A 80 5.02 -17.39 6.34
C LYS A 80 5.35 -15.97 5.94
N THR A 81 5.84 -15.77 4.72
CA THR A 81 6.15 -14.43 4.17
C THR A 81 4.89 -13.56 4.10
N GLU A 82 3.78 -14.12 3.63
CA GLU A 82 2.49 -13.43 3.62
C GLU A 82 2.03 -13.00 5.02
N ALA A 83 2.18 -13.87 6.00
CA ALA A 83 1.85 -13.55 7.40
C ALA A 83 2.74 -12.43 7.96
N GLU A 84 4.04 -12.41 7.64
CA GLU A 84 4.97 -11.35 8.04
C GLU A 84 4.62 -10.01 7.35
N LEU A 85 4.28 -10.03 6.07
CA LEU A 85 3.84 -8.85 5.33
C LEU A 85 2.51 -8.30 5.84
N ASN A 86 1.56 -9.15 6.22
CA ASN A 86 0.30 -8.73 6.83
C ASN A 86 0.53 -8.00 8.17
N VAL A 87 1.51 -8.44 8.97
CA VAL A 87 1.89 -7.73 10.20
C VAL A 87 2.50 -6.36 9.87
N ALA A 88 3.39 -6.29 8.87
CA ALA A 88 3.97 -5.02 8.42
C ALA A 88 2.90 -4.04 7.91
N SER A 89 1.93 -4.53 7.14
CA SER A 89 0.77 -3.76 6.65
C SER A 89 -0.05 -3.17 7.80
N ASN A 90 -0.34 -3.97 8.82
CA ASN A 90 -1.07 -3.48 9.99
C ASN A 90 -0.29 -2.38 10.73
N ILE A 91 1.03 -2.57 10.93
CA ILE A 91 1.88 -1.56 11.55
C ILE A 91 1.87 -0.26 10.72
N GLN A 92 2.02 -0.36 9.41
CA GLN A 92 2.00 0.79 8.51
C GLN A 92 0.67 1.54 8.58
N ARG A 93 -0.45 0.82 8.54
CA ARG A 93 -1.79 1.40 8.66
C ARG A 93 -1.99 2.12 10.00
N ASP A 94 -1.48 1.56 11.09
CA ASP A 94 -1.58 2.16 12.42
C ASP A 94 -0.68 3.42 12.58
N MET A 95 0.32 3.59 11.70
CA MET A 95 1.14 4.80 11.65
C MET A 95 0.43 5.98 10.97
N LEU A 96 -0.56 5.72 10.12
CA LEU A 96 -1.36 6.76 9.48
C LEU A 96 -2.51 7.17 10.39
N PRO A 97 -2.91 8.45 10.42
CA PRO A 97 -4.13 8.87 11.10
C PRO A 97 -5.35 8.15 10.51
N ASN A 98 -5.93 7.21 11.24
CA ASN A 98 -7.01 6.35 10.76
C ASN A 98 -8.30 6.43 11.59
N ILE A 99 -8.33 7.29 12.61
CA ILE A 99 -9.52 7.52 13.47
C ILE A 99 -10.15 8.83 13.06
N PHE A 100 -11.41 8.79 12.63
CA PHE A 100 -12.17 9.96 12.21
C PHE A 100 -13.48 10.09 13.00
N PRO A 101 -13.94 11.32 13.34
CA PRO A 101 -13.25 12.58 13.06
C PRO A 101 -11.92 12.69 13.84
N ALA A 102 -10.88 13.15 13.13
CA ALA A 102 -9.52 13.18 13.69
C ALA A 102 -9.35 14.19 14.83
N PHE A 103 -10.14 15.26 14.81
CA PHE A 103 -10.11 16.33 15.79
C PHE A 103 -11.54 16.64 16.27
N PRO A 104 -12.17 15.77 17.09
CA PRO A 104 -13.58 15.91 17.47
C PRO A 104 -13.89 17.18 18.26
N ASP A 105 -12.89 17.76 18.93
CA ASP A 105 -13.03 19.00 19.73
C ASP A 105 -12.72 20.27 18.92
N ARG A 106 -12.48 20.15 17.62
CA ARG A 106 -12.20 21.28 16.72
C ARG A 106 -13.33 21.46 15.72
N SER A 107 -13.74 22.71 15.56
CA SER A 107 -14.79 23.11 14.61
C SER A 107 -14.29 24.00 13.49
N GLU A 108 -13.01 24.37 13.53
CA GLU A 108 -12.40 25.33 12.61
C GLU A 108 -12.09 24.70 11.23
N PHE A 109 -12.02 23.40 11.18
CA PHE A 109 -11.76 22.65 9.94
C PHE A 109 -12.31 21.23 10.02
N ASP A 110 -12.51 20.62 8.86
CA ASP A 110 -12.67 19.18 8.70
C ASP A 110 -11.51 18.64 7.88
N VAL A 111 -10.97 17.51 8.29
CA VAL A 111 -9.95 16.79 7.54
C VAL A 111 -10.32 15.31 7.46
N TYR A 112 -10.19 14.76 6.27
CA TYR A 112 -10.37 13.33 6.03
C TYR A 112 -9.34 12.84 5.02
N ALA A 113 -8.85 11.64 5.21
CA ALA A 113 -7.88 11.04 4.27
C ALA A 113 -8.10 9.53 4.16
N THR A 114 -7.73 8.99 3.02
CA THR A 114 -7.77 7.55 2.73
C THR A 114 -6.50 7.13 2.01
N MET A 115 -6.07 5.92 2.25
CA MET A 115 -5.00 5.25 1.51
C MET A 115 -5.42 3.81 1.25
N ASP A 116 -5.33 3.41 -0.02
CA ASP A 116 -5.62 2.07 -0.49
C ASP A 116 -4.36 1.54 -1.19
N PRO A 117 -3.56 0.69 -0.55
CA PRO A 117 -2.29 0.25 -1.09
C PRO A 117 -2.49 -0.77 -2.23
N ALA A 118 -1.66 -0.69 -3.28
CA ALA A 118 -1.68 -1.63 -4.40
C ALA A 118 -1.09 -3.00 -4.04
N LYS A 119 -0.28 -3.07 -2.99
CA LYS A 119 0.33 -4.29 -2.44
C LYS A 119 0.03 -4.41 -0.95
N GLU A 120 0.62 -5.40 -0.31
CA GLU A 120 0.48 -5.61 1.13
C GLU A 120 0.95 -4.40 1.95
N VAL A 121 1.98 -3.67 1.45
CA VAL A 121 2.51 -2.43 2.01
C VAL A 121 2.75 -1.41 0.89
N GLY A 122 2.43 -0.13 1.16
CA GLY A 122 2.54 0.97 0.21
C GLY A 122 3.73 1.89 0.45
N GLY A 123 4.07 2.69 -0.57
CA GLY A 123 5.03 3.80 -0.50
C GLY A 123 4.38 5.12 -0.10
N ASP A 124 3.11 5.25 -0.38
CA ASP A 124 2.32 6.44 -0.09
C ASP A 124 2.15 6.69 1.40
N PHE A 125 1.97 7.96 1.76
CA PHE A 125 1.46 8.32 3.07
C PHE A 125 0.77 9.68 3.08
N TYR A 126 -0.08 9.85 4.05
CA TYR A 126 -0.59 11.14 4.48
C TYR A 126 -0.34 11.35 5.97
N ASP A 127 -0.31 12.59 6.40
CA ASP A 127 -0.32 12.96 7.80
C ASP A 127 -1.03 14.30 8.00
N PHE A 128 -1.63 14.49 9.16
CA PHE A 128 -2.15 15.77 9.59
C PHE A 128 -2.07 15.86 11.11
N PHE A 129 -1.64 17.00 11.59
CA PHE A 129 -1.43 17.21 13.01
C PHE A 129 -1.38 18.68 13.35
N MET A 130 -1.76 19.00 14.58
CA MET A 130 -1.56 20.34 15.11
C MET A 130 -0.08 20.53 15.47
N ILE A 131 0.56 21.56 14.90
CA ILE A 131 1.91 21.99 15.28
C ILE A 131 1.84 22.71 16.63
N ASP A 132 0.86 23.59 16.76
CA ASP A 132 0.47 24.30 17.98
C ASP A 132 -1.06 24.45 18.04
N GLN A 133 -1.57 25.32 18.91
CA GLN A 133 -3.02 25.51 19.07
C GLN A 133 -3.72 26.11 17.85
N THR A 134 -2.97 26.74 16.93
CA THR A 134 -3.50 27.54 15.82
C THR A 134 -2.98 27.13 14.45
N HIS A 135 -2.01 26.23 14.36
CA HIS A 135 -1.42 25.79 13.10
C HIS A 135 -1.66 24.31 12.87
N LEU A 136 -2.38 23.99 11.81
CA LEU A 136 -2.61 22.63 11.31
C LEU A 136 -1.66 22.34 10.17
N ALA A 137 -0.85 21.29 10.28
CA ALA A 137 -0.07 20.73 9.17
C ALA A 137 -0.87 19.64 8.48
N VAL A 138 -0.81 19.60 7.14
CA VAL A 138 -1.30 18.51 6.28
C VAL A 138 -0.19 18.10 5.32
N VAL A 139 0.03 16.81 5.21
CA VAL A 139 1.07 16.21 4.37
C VAL A 139 0.46 15.10 3.51
N ILE A 140 0.85 15.03 2.26
CA ILE A 140 0.66 13.87 1.39
C ILE A 140 1.94 13.64 0.61
N ALA A 141 2.33 12.39 0.43
CA ALA A 141 3.58 12.06 -0.20
C ALA A 141 3.55 10.64 -0.78
N ASP A 142 4.40 10.42 -1.77
CA ASP A 142 4.63 9.15 -2.42
C ASP A 142 6.13 8.87 -2.52
N VAL A 143 6.53 7.67 -2.11
CA VAL A 143 7.90 7.17 -2.17
C VAL A 143 8.11 6.35 -3.44
N SER A 144 9.14 6.69 -4.20
CA SER A 144 9.51 5.94 -5.40
C SER A 144 9.71 4.45 -5.14
N GLY A 145 9.25 3.62 -6.07
CA GLY A 145 9.31 2.17 -5.94
C GLY A 145 8.11 1.60 -5.19
N LYS A 146 8.13 0.30 -4.89
CA LYS A 146 6.97 -0.41 -4.31
C LYS A 146 7.40 -1.51 -3.34
N GLY A 147 6.50 -1.85 -2.42
CA GLY A 147 6.69 -2.92 -1.46
C GLY A 147 7.58 -2.51 -0.27
N VAL A 148 8.25 -3.47 0.35
CA VAL A 148 8.92 -3.27 1.65
C VAL A 148 9.95 -2.14 1.67
N PRO A 149 10.84 -1.97 0.66
CA PRO A 149 11.79 -0.85 0.66
C PRO A 149 11.10 0.51 0.69
N ALA A 150 10.10 0.72 -0.18
CA ALA A 150 9.33 1.97 -0.23
C ALA A 150 8.57 2.21 1.09
N ALA A 151 7.93 1.17 1.64
CA ALA A 151 7.22 1.25 2.90
C ALA A 151 8.12 1.64 4.09
N LEU A 152 9.33 1.10 4.16
CA LEU A 152 10.31 1.48 5.20
C LEU A 152 10.78 2.93 5.02
N PHE A 153 11.06 3.35 3.79
CA PHE A 153 11.46 4.72 3.51
C PHE A 153 10.34 5.73 3.79
N MET A 154 9.10 5.33 3.52
CA MET A 154 7.89 6.08 3.88
C MET A 154 7.85 6.41 5.39
N VAL A 155 8.09 5.41 6.25
CA VAL A 155 8.09 5.61 7.70
C VAL A 155 9.17 6.62 8.11
N ILE A 156 10.36 6.54 7.51
CA ILE A 156 11.46 7.47 7.76
C ILE A 156 11.06 8.88 7.30
N ALA A 157 10.58 9.04 6.07
CA ALA A 157 10.19 10.31 5.49
C ALA A 157 9.08 10.99 6.30
N LYS A 158 8.00 10.25 6.63
CA LYS A 158 6.90 10.73 7.48
C LYS A 158 7.40 11.23 8.83
N THR A 159 8.26 10.45 9.48
CA THR A 159 8.79 10.77 10.81
C THR A 159 9.67 12.02 10.77
N ILE A 160 10.56 12.13 9.78
CA ILE A 160 11.45 13.28 9.61
C ILE A 160 10.63 14.54 9.33
N ILE A 161 9.69 14.53 8.38
CA ILE A 161 8.86 15.68 8.04
C ILE A 161 8.09 16.16 9.27
N ARG A 162 7.45 15.24 10.00
CA ARG A 162 6.72 15.57 11.22
C ARG A 162 7.60 16.18 12.31
N ASN A 163 8.78 15.64 12.53
CA ASN A 163 9.74 16.17 13.52
C ASN A 163 10.25 17.56 13.13
N GLN A 164 10.56 17.80 11.85
CA GLN A 164 10.97 19.12 11.39
C GLN A 164 9.86 20.16 11.53
N ALA A 165 8.61 19.78 11.33
CA ALA A 165 7.46 20.65 11.49
C ALA A 165 7.23 21.10 12.95
N GLN A 166 7.74 20.37 13.95
CA GLN A 166 7.68 20.82 15.36
C GLN A 166 8.61 22.01 15.66
N SER A 167 9.59 22.26 14.80
CA SER A 167 10.62 23.29 15.01
C SER A 167 10.52 24.47 14.04
N SER A 168 9.64 24.43 13.05
CA SER A 168 9.48 25.49 12.05
C SER A 168 8.04 25.52 11.52
N LEU A 169 7.53 26.72 11.22
CA LEU A 169 6.28 26.96 10.52
C LEU A 169 6.48 27.24 9.02
N SER A 170 7.71 27.13 8.50
CA SER A 170 8.01 27.30 7.08
C SER A 170 8.07 25.92 6.39
N PRO A 171 7.09 25.58 5.54
CA PRO A 171 7.15 24.35 4.73
C PRO A 171 8.41 24.21 3.89
N ALA A 172 8.95 25.33 3.39
CA ALA A 172 10.19 25.36 2.61
C ALA A 172 11.41 24.96 3.46
N GLU A 173 11.48 25.45 4.69
CA GLU A 173 12.55 25.10 5.65
C GLU A 173 12.43 23.64 6.09
N ILE A 174 11.21 23.18 6.40
CA ILE A 174 10.93 21.80 6.78
C ILE A 174 11.41 20.84 5.69
N PHE A 175 11.01 21.07 4.43
CA PHE A 175 11.44 20.24 3.32
C PHE A 175 12.95 20.31 3.06
N THR A 176 13.57 21.48 3.23
CA THR A 176 15.03 21.63 3.07
C THR A 176 15.77 20.76 4.08
N ARG A 177 15.38 20.82 5.37
CA ARG A 177 15.99 20.02 6.42
C ARG A 177 15.67 18.54 6.30
N ALA A 178 14.43 18.22 5.93
CA ALA A 178 14.01 16.84 5.67
C ALA A 178 14.81 16.23 4.51
N ASN A 179 15.02 16.97 3.43
CA ASN A 179 15.81 16.52 2.29
C ASN A 179 17.26 16.21 2.68
N GLU A 180 17.91 17.08 3.46
CA GLU A 180 19.27 16.84 3.95
C GLU A 180 19.36 15.52 4.72
N GLN A 181 18.43 15.28 5.66
CA GLN A 181 18.41 14.05 6.45
C GLN A 181 18.05 12.80 5.62
N LEU A 182 17.14 12.94 4.65
CA LEU A 182 16.73 11.82 3.79
C LEU A 182 17.82 11.43 2.79
N CYS A 183 18.66 12.36 2.34
CA CYS A 183 19.81 12.06 1.50
C CYS A 183 20.88 11.27 2.26
N GLU A 184 21.00 11.46 3.59
CA GLU A 184 21.89 10.69 4.43
C GLU A 184 21.48 9.21 4.41
N ASN A 185 22.42 8.32 4.13
CA ASN A 185 22.20 6.85 4.16
C ASN A 185 21.14 6.33 3.18
N ASN A 186 20.85 7.05 2.10
CA ASN A 186 19.94 6.62 1.03
C ASN A 186 20.67 5.75 -0.01
N GLY A 187 21.18 4.58 0.40
CA GLY A 187 21.94 3.67 -0.47
C GLY A 187 21.11 3.06 -1.62
N GLU A 188 19.81 2.97 -1.46
CA GLU A 188 18.89 2.46 -2.49
C GLU A 188 18.50 3.53 -3.52
N GLY A 189 18.85 4.81 -3.30
CA GLY A 189 18.50 5.91 -4.21
C GLY A 189 17.00 6.19 -4.32
N LEU A 190 16.23 5.93 -3.27
CA LEU A 190 14.80 6.22 -3.21
C LEU A 190 14.60 7.73 -3.10
N PHE A 191 13.50 8.22 -3.67
CA PHE A 191 13.09 9.62 -3.53
C PHE A 191 11.63 9.70 -3.09
N VAL A 192 11.21 10.88 -2.64
CA VAL A 192 9.85 11.12 -2.17
C VAL A 192 9.29 12.35 -2.89
N THR A 193 8.14 12.21 -3.52
CA THR A 193 7.31 13.36 -3.88
C THR A 193 6.47 13.75 -2.68
N ALA A 194 6.38 15.03 -2.34
CA ALA A 194 5.64 15.46 -1.17
C ALA A 194 5.01 16.84 -1.33
N TYR A 195 3.81 16.99 -0.75
CA TYR A 195 3.18 18.27 -0.48
C TYR A 195 3.05 18.46 1.03
N LEU A 196 3.41 19.64 1.52
CA LEU A 196 3.22 20.06 2.91
C LEU A 196 2.51 21.41 2.93
N GLY A 197 1.36 21.48 3.57
CA GLY A 197 0.63 22.71 3.86
C GLY A 197 0.53 22.95 5.36
N ILE A 198 0.72 24.21 5.79
CA ILE A 198 0.50 24.65 7.17
C ILE A 198 -0.55 25.73 7.14
N LEU A 199 -1.71 25.45 7.74
CA LEU A 199 -2.85 26.37 7.83
C LEU A 199 -2.84 27.09 9.18
N ASP A 200 -2.73 28.42 9.15
CA ASP A 200 -3.06 29.26 10.31
C ASP A 200 -4.59 29.38 10.42
N LEU A 201 -5.15 28.73 11.42
CA LEU A 201 -6.60 28.65 11.65
C LEU A 201 -7.23 30.01 11.96
N ARG A 202 -6.47 30.97 12.51
CA ARG A 202 -6.97 32.29 12.86
C ARG A 202 -7.18 33.19 11.64
N THR A 203 -6.30 33.03 10.65
CA THR A 203 -6.27 33.89 9.46
C THR A 203 -6.78 33.20 8.20
N GLY A 204 -6.84 31.86 8.20
CA GLY A 204 -7.12 31.04 7.02
C GLY A 204 -5.95 31.02 6.02
N VAL A 205 -4.78 31.54 6.37
CA VAL A 205 -3.62 31.52 5.47
C VAL A 205 -3.01 30.11 5.48
N LEU A 206 -3.03 29.49 4.32
CA LEU A 206 -2.33 28.23 4.05
C LEU A 206 -1.00 28.52 3.40
N THR A 207 0.11 28.32 4.14
CA THR A 207 1.48 28.34 3.59
C THR A 207 1.86 26.93 3.19
N TYR A 208 2.37 26.73 1.97
CA TYR A 208 2.66 25.38 1.45
C TYR A 208 3.93 25.32 0.62
N ALA A 209 4.52 24.13 0.57
CA ALA A 209 5.60 23.76 -0.33
C ALA A 209 5.26 22.46 -1.06
N ASN A 210 5.78 22.31 -2.28
CA ASN A 210 5.61 21.11 -3.08
C ASN A 210 6.99 20.63 -3.57
N ALA A 211 7.33 19.40 -3.24
CA ALA A 211 8.56 18.72 -3.62
C ALA A 211 8.26 17.67 -4.70
N GLY A 212 7.90 18.12 -5.92
CA GLY A 212 7.67 17.26 -7.06
C GLY A 212 6.36 16.45 -7.01
N HIS A 213 5.46 16.76 -6.10
CA HIS A 213 4.18 16.06 -5.93
C HIS A 213 3.10 16.59 -6.87
N ASN A 214 2.05 15.80 -7.07
CA ASN A 214 0.88 16.16 -7.88
C ASN A 214 0.29 17.51 -7.43
N PRO A 215 -0.15 18.37 -8.37
CA PRO A 215 -0.74 19.65 -8.01
C PRO A 215 -2.08 19.43 -7.28
N PRO A 216 -2.33 20.15 -6.18
CA PRO A 216 -3.62 20.10 -5.49
C PRO A 216 -4.75 20.73 -6.31
N LEU A 217 -5.99 20.37 -6.00
CA LEU A 217 -7.16 21.12 -6.40
C LEU A 217 -7.73 21.89 -5.21
N ILE A 218 -8.21 23.09 -5.48
CA ILE A 218 -8.80 23.99 -4.49
C ILE A 218 -10.17 24.44 -4.95
N GLN A 219 -11.16 24.38 -4.05
CA GLN A 219 -12.49 24.96 -4.24
C GLN A 219 -12.58 26.19 -3.35
N GLN A 220 -12.78 27.35 -3.94
CA GLN A 220 -12.93 28.61 -3.22
C GLN A 220 -14.34 29.17 -3.39
N SER A 221 -14.91 29.71 -2.30
CA SER A 221 -16.22 30.37 -2.28
C SER A 221 -17.41 29.50 -2.77
N GLY A 222 -17.28 28.17 -2.67
CA GLY A 222 -18.28 27.23 -3.16
C GLY A 222 -18.34 27.10 -4.69
N ASP A 223 -17.38 27.68 -5.39
CA ASP A 223 -17.20 27.55 -6.84
C ASP A 223 -16.68 26.15 -7.22
N ARG A 224 -16.15 26.02 -8.42
CA ARG A 224 -15.56 24.77 -8.92
C ARG A 224 -14.20 24.51 -8.29
N PHE A 225 -13.83 23.22 -8.18
CA PHE A 225 -12.45 22.84 -7.94
C PHE A 225 -11.58 23.25 -9.12
N GLU A 226 -10.50 23.95 -8.85
CA GLU A 226 -9.50 24.39 -9.81
C GLU A 226 -8.12 23.92 -9.37
N TRP A 227 -7.23 23.67 -10.34
CA TRP A 227 -5.85 23.32 -10.05
C TRP A 227 -5.13 24.49 -9.37
N LEU A 228 -4.56 24.23 -8.20
CA LEU A 228 -3.73 25.23 -7.54
C LEU A 228 -2.44 25.43 -8.35
N LYS A 229 -2.30 26.63 -8.93
CA LYS A 229 -1.15 26.98 -9.75
C LYS A 229 0.11 27.08 -8.89
N LEU A 230 0.98 26.10 -9.01
CA LEU A 230 2.26 26.04 -8.33
C LEU A 230 3.36 25.61 -9.30
N ARG A 231 4.60 25.95 -8.94
CA ARG A 231 5.78 25.35 -9.59
C ARG A 231 6.34 24.34 -8.61
N PRO A 232 6.23 23.03 -8.92
CA PRO A 232 6.78 22.01 -8.04
C PRO A 232 8.30 22.19 -7.93
N GLY A 233 8.81 21.94 -6.74
CA GLY A 233 10.24 21.81 -6.49
C GLY A 233 10.77 20.45 -6.97
N PHE A 234 12.04 20.20 -6.70
CA PHE A 234 12.63 18.88 -6.90
C PHE A 234 12.16 17.92 -5.79
N VAL A 235 12.13 16.61 -6.06
CA VAL A 235 11.73 15.59 -5.10
C VAL A 235 12.66 15.56 -3.86
N LEU A 236 12.16 15.11 -2.73
CA LEU A 236 12.97 14.89 -1.53
C LEU A 236 13.87 13.66 -1.70
N ALA A 237 15.03 13.66 -1.07
CA ALA A 237 16.05 12.61 -1.14
C ALA A 237 16.66 12.36 -2.52
N GLY A 238 16.25 13.12 -3.54
CA GLY A 238 16.79 12.97 -4.89
C GLY A 238 18.13 13.66 -5.13
N MET A 239 18.46 14.69 -4.36
CA MET A 239 19.72 15.44 -4.45
C MET A 239 19.99 16.20 -3.16
N GLU A 240 21.23 16.15 -2.68
CA GLU A 240 21.70 16.93 -1.54
C GLU A 240 21.71 18.44 -1.83
N GLY A 241 21.57 19.27 -0.79
CA GLY A 241 21.66 20.72 -0.88
C GLY A 241 20.48 21.40 -1.57
N MET A 242 19.41 20.68 -1.89
CA MET A 242 18.20 21.26 -2.48
C MET A 242 17.53 22.23 -1.53
N ARG A 243 17.03 23.36 -2.09
CA ARG A 243 16.27 24.37 -1.37
C ARG A 243 14.86 24.44 -1.97
N TYR A 244 13.87 24.46 -1.09
CA TYR A 244 12.47 24.52 -1.49
C TYR A 244 11.92 25.95 -1.39
N LYS A 245 10.83 26.20 -2.09
CA LYS A 245 10.08 27.46 -2.04
C LYS A 245 8.73 27.21 -1.44
N GLU A 246 8.25 28.18 -0.69
CA GLU A 246 6.88 28.17 -0.16
C GLU A 246 6.02 29.20 -0.88
N PHE A 247 4.74 28.94 -0.87
CA PHE A 247 3.70 29.76 -1.46
C PHE A 247 2.58 29.92 -0.45
N GLN A 248 1.68 30.86 -0.68
CA GLN A 248 0.55 31.12 0.21
C GLN A 248 -0.74 31.26 -0.58
N VAL A 249 -1.81 30.76 0.01
CA VAL A 249 -3.19 31.00 -0.42
C VAL A 249 -4.04 31.22 0.82
N THR A 250 -5.01 32.14 0.75
CA THR A 250 -5.93 32.35 1.87
C THR A 250 -7.21 31.58 1.62
N LEU A 251 -7.52 30.66 2.52
CA LEU A 251 -8.78 29.94 2.56
C LEU A 251 -9.82 30.75 3.34
N LYS A 252 -11.02 30.84 2.78
CA LYS A 252 -12.20 31.38 3.45
C LYS A 252 -13.01 30.23 4.06
N PRO A 253 -13.87 30.50 5.03
CA PRO A 253 -14.80 29.50 5.52
C PRO A 253 -15.62 28.86 4.40
N GLY A 254 -15.59 27.54 4.33
CA GLY A 254 -16.21 26.73 3.28
C GLY A 254 -15.26 26.29 2.15
N ASP A 255 -14.09 26.93 2.00
CA ASP A 255 -13.10 26.52 1.00
C ASP A 255 -12.54 25.13 1.32
N CYS A 256 -12.30 24.36 0.26
CA CYS A 256 -11.82 22.98 0.35
C CYS A 256 -10.54 22.79 -0.46
N LEU A 257 -9.56 22.12 0.12
CA LEU A 257 -8.33 21.68 -0.53
C LEU A 257 -8.41 20.16 -0.72
N PHE A 258 -8.13 19.70 -1.93
CA PHE A 258 -8.04 18.28 -2.27
C PHE A 258 -6.63 17.94 -2.74
N LEU A 259 -6.05 16.94 -2.10
CA LEU A 259 -4.71 16.39 -2.35
C LEU A 259 -4.83 14.92 -2.74
N TYR A 260 -3.96 14.45 -3.62
CA TYR A 260 -3.98 13.06 -4.11
C TYR A 260 -2.60 12.63 -4.60
N THR A 261 -2.36 11.32 -4.63
CA THR A 261 -1.19 10.71 -5.28
C THR A 261 -1.54 10.26 -6.70
N ASP A 262 -0.53 10.01 -7.51
CA ASP A 262 -0.68 9.67 -8.93
C ASP A 262 -1.49 8.39 -9.17
N GLY A 263 -1.52 7.45 -8.21
CA GLY A 263 -2.38 6.27 -8.29
C GLY A 263 -3.86 6.55 -8.54
N VAL A 264 -4.36 7.76 -8.19
CA VAL A 264 -5.71 8.20 -8.55
C VAL A 264 -5.82 8.42 -10.05
N THR A 265 -4.89 9.16 -10.65
CA THR A 265 -4.92 9.52 -12.07
C THR A 265 -4.35 8.45 -12.98
N GLU A 266 -3.49 7.60 -12.45
CA GLU A 266 -2.89 6.46 -13.16
C GLU A 266 -3.70 5.16 -13.03
N ALA A 267 -4.82 5.16 -12.29
CA ALA A 267 -5.76 4.05 -12.30
C ALA A 267 -6.15 3.68 -13.73
N THR A 268 -6.07 2.40 -14.07
CA THR A 268 -6.32 1.90 -15.43
C THR A 268 -7.57 1.03 -15.49
N ASN A 269 -8.23 1.04 -16.65
CA ASN A 269 -9.28 0.09 -16.98
C ASN A 269 -8.74 -1.12 -17.76
N ALA A 270 -9.61 -2.05 -18.11
CA ALA A 270 -9.25 -3.24 -18.91
C ALA A 270 -8.68 -2.93 -20.30
N ALA A 271 -8.93 -1.73 -20.83
CA ALA A 271 -8.38 -1.25 -22.11
C ALA A 271 -7.03 -0.53 -21.93
N LEU A 272 -6.46 -0.51 -20.72
CA LEU A 272 -5.24 0.21 -20.33
C LEU A 272 -5.34 1.73 -20.54
N GLU A 273 -6.55 2.29 -20.50
CA GLU A 273 -6.74 3.74 -20.48
C GLU A 273 -6.55 4.25 -19.05
N LEU A 274 -5.87 5.38 -18.89
CA LEU A 274 -5.72 6.05 -17.60
C LEU A 274 -7.01 6.80 -17.21
N TYR A 275 -7.29 6.85 -15.91
CA TYR A 275 -8.34 7.70 -15.36
C TYR A 275 -8.11 9.16 -15.72
N GLY A 276 -6.94 9.67 -15.40
CA GLY A 276 -6.40 10.97 -15.82
C GLY A 276 -7.01 12.17 -15.08
N GLU A 277 -6.29 13.28 -15.14
CA GLU A 277 -6.65 14.54 -14.48
C GLU A 277 -7.99 15.11 -14.93
N LYS A 278 -8.36 14.94 -16.20
CA LYS A 278 -9.63 15.46 -16.73
C LYS A 278 -10.85 14.79 -16.12
N ARG A 279 -10.79 13.46 -15.89
CA ARG A 279 -11.87 12.74 -15.21
C ARG A 279 -11.93 13.10 -13.74
N LEU A 280 -10.76 13.20 -13.08
CA LEU A 280 -10.66 13.64 -11.70
C LEU A 280 -11.33 15.01 -11.51
N GLU A 281 -10.95 16.00 -12.32
CA GLU A 281 -11.54 17.34 -12.29
C GLU A 281 -13.05 17.34 -12.60
N ALA A 282 -13.47 16.55 -13.58
CA ALA A 282 -14.89 16.43 -13.93
C ALA A 282 -15.73 15.82 -12.81
N VAL A 283 -15.20 14.81 -12.11
CA VAL A 283 -15.91 14.16 -10.99
C VAL A 283 -15.98 15.09 -9.78
N LEU A 284 -14.88 15.76 -9.41
CA LEU A 284 -14.86 16.74 -8.31
C LEU A 284 -15.83 17.91 -8.57
N ASN A 285 -16.08 18.23 -9.83
CA ASN A 285 -16.99 19.31 -10.23
C ASN A 285 -18.37 18.83 -10.69
N SER A 286 -18.72 17.57 -10.43
CA SER A 286 -20.05 17.04 -10.72
C SER A 286 -21.10 17.50 -9.70
N ASP A 287 -22.36 17.55 -10.10
CA ASP A 287 -23.47 17.88 -9.21
C ASP A 287 -23.53 16.92 -7.99
N ALA A 288 -23.10 15.67 -8.15
CA ALA A 288 -23.07 14.68 -7.08
C ALA A 288 -21.95 14.92 -6.05
N ALA A 289 -20.89 15.63 -6.43
CA ALA A 289 -19.79 15.99 -5.54
C ALA A 289 -20.01 17.34 -4.84
N GLN A 290 -20.92 18.14 -5.38
CA GLN A 290 -21.16 19.51 -4.90
C GLN A 290 -21.67 19.51 -3.46
N GLY A 291 -20.99 20.27 -2.59
CA GLY A 291 -21.38 20.43 -1.18
C GLY A 291 -21.06 19.24 -0.28
N LEU A 292 -20.41 18.19 -0.79
CA LEU A 292 -19.94 17.09 0.04
C LEU A 292 -18.79 17.54 0.96
N ALA A 293 -18.87 17.15 2.22
CA ALA A 293 -17.74 17.28 3.15
C ALA A 293 -16.62 16.28 2.80
N PRO A 294 -15.38 16.50 3.24
CA PRO A 294 -14.25 15.62 2.89
C PRO A 294 -14.49 14.13 3.17
N ASP A 295 -15.16 13.78 4.26
CA ASP A 295 -15.50 12.41 4.65
C ASP A 295 -16.53 11.72 3.74
N GLN A 296 -17.26 12.49 2.95
CA GLN A 296 -18.20 12.02 1.93
C GLN A 296 -17.58 12.11 0.52
N LEU A 297 -16.85 13.19 0.24
CA LEU A 297 -16.24 13.46 -1.07
C LEU A 297 -15.21 12.39 -1.45
N LEU A 298 -14.30 12.04 -0.52
CA LEU A 298 -13.22 11.10 -0.83
C LEU A 298 -13.74 9.68 -1.12
N PRO A 299 -14.64 9.09 -0.31
CA PRO A 299 -15.26 7.80 -0.65
C PRO A 299 -16.07 7.84 -1.96
N TYR A 300 -16.76 8.94 -2.25
CA TYR A 300 -17.44 9.11 -3.52
C TYR A 300 -16.45 9.08 -4.68
N LEU A 301 -15.36 9.85 -4.61
CA LEU A 301 -14.33 9.88 -5.64
C LEU A 301 -13.67 8.50 -5.83
N LYS A 302 -13.35 7.79 -4.72
CA LYS A 302 -12.82 6.42 -4.79
C LYS A 302 -13.78 5.49 -5.53
N SER A 303 -15.06 5.60 -5.26
CA SER A 303 -16.08 4.79 -5.96
C SER A 303 -16.10 5.05 -7.48
N GLN A 304 -15.84 6.29 -7.91
CA GLN A 304 -15.77 6.64 -9.35
C GLN A 304 -14.49 6.10 -10.01
N VAL A 305 -13.38 6.10 -9.29
CA VAL A 305 -12.13 5.47 -9.76
C VAL A 305 -12.33 3.96 -9.89
N ASP A 306 -12.93 3.30 -8.89
CA ASP A 306 -13.21 1.85 -8.92
C ASP A 306 -14.18 1.46 -10.04
N LEU A 307 -15.21 2.28 -10.26
CA LEU A 307 -16.15 2.09 -11.35
C LEU A 307 -15.47 2.18 -12.72
N PHE A 308 -14.54 3.12 -12.89
CA PHE A 308 -13.75 3.25 -14.11
C PHE A 308 -12.79 2.08 -14.30
N ALA A 309 -12.10 1.65 -13.25
CA ALA A 309 -11.19 0.50 -13.30
C ALA A 309 -11.93 -0.81 -13.61
N ALA A 310 -13.19 -0.93 -13.23
CA ALA A 310 -14.07 -2.06 -13.54
C ALA A 310 -13.44 -3.43 -13.21
N GLY A 311 -12.69 -3.50 -12.10
CA GLY A 311 -11.99 -4.70 -11.62
C GLY A 311 -10.63 -4.96 -12.25
N ALA A 312 -10.07 -4.02 -13.02
CA ALA A 312 -8.67 -4.08 -13.41
C ALA A 312 -7.76 -4.00 -12.17
N PRO A 313 -6.61 -4.69 -12.15
CA PRO A 313 -5.69 -4.65 -11.02
C PRO A 313 -5.21 -3.22 -10.75
N GLN A 314 -5.17 -2.83 -9.48
CA GLN A 314 -4.62 -1.55 -9.06
C GLN A 314 -3.10 -1.53 -9.31
N ALA A 315 -2.64 -0.51 -10.04
CA ALA A 315 -1.23 -0.39 -10.44
C ALA A 315 -0.38 0.31 -9.38
N ASP A 316 -0.93 1.29 -8.67
CA ASP A 316 -0.25 2.06 -7.64
C ASP A 316 -1.13 2.34 -6.42
N ASP A 317 -0.51 2.78 -5.33
CA ASP A 317 -1.22 3.17 -4.11
C ASP A 317 -2.15 4.35 -4.41
N ILE A 318 -3.38 4.31 -3.93
CA ILE A 318 -4.37 5.37 -4.11
C ILE A 318 -4.54 6.11 -2.80
N THR A 319 -3.97 7.30 -2.70
CA THR A 319 -4.02 8.12 -1.50
C THR A 319 -4.68 9.46 -1.80
N MET A 320 -5.62 9.85 -0.93
CA MET A 320 -6.35 11.11 -1.04
C MET A 320 -6.47 11.78 0.33
N LEU A 321 -6.43 13.13 0.35
CA LEU A 321 -6.65 13.94 1.52
C LEU A 321 -7.51 15.15 1.16
N GLY A 322 -8.58 15.35 1.93
CA GLY A 322 -9.45 16.53 1.83
C GLY A 322 -9.36 17.36 3.12
N LEU A 323 -9.22 18.68 2.98
CA LEU A 323 -9.22 19.64 4.05
C LEU A 323 -10.25 20.74 3.74
N GLN A 324 -11.26 20.91 4.58
CA GLN A 324 -12.21 22.01 4.50
C GLN A 324 -11.97 22.98 5.66
N PHE A 325 -11.71 24.24 5.35
CA PHE A 325 -11.62 25.29 6.34
C PHE A 325 -13.02 25.80 6.68
N ARG A 326 -13.34 25.93 7.97
CA ARG A 326 -14.67 26.42 8.40
C ARG A 326 -14.60 27.84 8.93
N ALA A 327 -14.11 28.09 10.09
CA ALA A 327 -13.82 29.39 10.64
C ALA A 327 -13.16 29.23 12.01
N TYR A 328 -12.27 30.13 12.36
CA TYR A 328 -11.73 30.16 13.71
C TYR A 328 -12.80 30.68 14.69
N MET A 329 -13.18 29.84 15.63
CA MET A 329 -13.99 30.25 16.79
C MET A 329 -13.06 30.24 18.01
N PRO A 330 -12.68 31.41 18.55
CA PRO A 330 -11.89 31.43 19.78
C PRO A 330 -12.70 30.71 20.87
N SER A 331 -12.10 29.77 21.56
CA SER A 331 -12.71 29.09 22.70
C SER A 331 -13.16 30.18 23.69
N GLN A 332 -14.44 30.27 23.98
CA GLN A 332 -14.92 31.09 25.07
C GLN A 332 -14.22 30.55 26.33
N SER A 333 -13.34 31.39 26.88
CA SER A 333 -12.73 31.14 28.18
C SER A 333 -13.87 30.88 29.17
N LYS A 334 -13.85 29.72 29.82
CA LYS A 334 -14.63 29.48 31.04
C LYS A 334 -14.06 30.35 32.16
N GLU A 335 -14.20 31.65 32.02
CA GLU A 335 -14.01 32.62 33.07
C GLU A 335 -15.35 33.35 33.20
N GLU A 336 -16.02 33.01 34.28
CA GLU A 336 -17.06 33.71 35.04
C GLU A 336 -18.17 32.74 35.48
N GLN A 337 -17.84 31.88 36.41
CA GLN A 337 -18.74 31.48 37.48
C GLN A 337 -17.88 30.97 38.65
N SER A 338 -17.40 31.93 39.45
CA SER A 338 -16.94 31.72 40.83
C SER A 338 -17.74 32.64 41.73
#